data_f660f71713b744c632fe642c08336eb4
#
_entry.id   f660f71713b744c632fe642c08336eb4
#
_cell.length_a   1.000
_cell.length_b   1.000
_cell.length_c   1.000
_cell.angle_alpha   90.00
_cell.angle_beta   90.00
_cell.angle_gamma   90.00
#
_symmetry.space_group_name_H-M   'P 1'
#
loop_
_entity.id
_entity.type
_entity.pdbx_description
1 polymer ?
#
loop_
_entity_poly.entity_id
_entity_poly.type
_entity_poly.pdbx_seq_one_letter_code
_entity_poly.pdbx_strand_id
1 'polypeptide(L)'
;MSKVEDEFMAKAPTDAEDLWRFIDEIPYWTAREHGKKYRLMYQIYTHPKYIEHGKKFFEGVDERYTQYAKSLEGKLGIPYEKITPLIFIFVRASVHYAMFEDEYYLKSQMGVLKQCISLFISQYRKEKQDLLRQAALSDKQTQAPEALVSRHRTNYEIETHPERLTVSN
;
A
#
# COMPACT_ATOMS: atom_id res chain seq x y z
N MET A 1 -10.08 23.60 9.65
CA MET A 1 -8.99 23.04 8.89
C MET A 1 -8.56 24.00 7.81
N SER A 2 -7.29 24.03 7.44
CA SER A 2 -6.85 25.16 6.65
C SER A 2 -7.17 24.92 5.16
N LYS A 3 -7.65 25.94 4.51
CA LYS A 3 -7.82 26.02 3.06
C LYS A 3 -6.57 25.54 2.29
N VAL A 4 -5.38 25.72 2.90
CA VAL A 4 -4.08 25.29 2.33
C VAL A 4 -4.01 23.78 2.16
N GLU A 5 -4.47 23.01 3.15
CA GLU A 5 -4.44 21.55 3.06
C GLU A 5 -5.47 21.02 2.09
N ASP A 6 -6.64 21.67 1.99
CA ASP A 6 -7.64 21.30 0.99
C ASP A 6 -7.11 21.56 -0.44
N GLU A 7 -6.40 22.68 -0.65
CA GLU A 7 -5.76 22.99 -1.93
C GLU A 7 -4.62 22.00 -2.26
N PHE A 8 -3.85 21.59 -1.24
CA PHE A 8 -2.81 20.56 -1.38
C PHE A 8 -3.42 19.19 -1.75
N MET A 9 -4.46 18.78 -1.02
CA MET A 9 -5.13 17.50 -1.27
C MET A 9 -5.82 17.45 -2.63
N ALA A 10 -6.34 18.59 -3.12
CA ALA A 10 -6.93 18.70 -4.46
C ALA A 10 -5.91 18.47 -5.59
N LYS A 11 -4.61 18.64 -5.31
CA LYS A 11 -3.52 18.39 -6.27
C LYS A 11 -2.90 16.98 -6.11
N ALA A 12 -3.38 16.20 -5.15
CA ALA A 12 -2.86 14.87 -4.87
C ALA A 12 -2.98 13.97 -6.12
N PRO A 13 -1.95 13.14 -6.41
CA PRO A 13 -1.93 12.32 -7.61
C PRO A 13 -3.05 11.29 -7.59
N THR A 14 -3.65 11.07 -8.74
CA THR A 14 -4.72 10.08 -8.91
C THR A 14 -4.20 8.74 -9.43
N ASP A 15 -2.99 8.72 -9.99
CA ASP A 15 -2.33 7.54 -10.51
C ASP A 15 -0.80 7.57 -10.26
N ALA A 16 -0.12 6.49 -10.65
CA ALA A 16 1.32 6.35 -10.43
C ALA A 16 2.16 7.22 -11.36
N GLU A 17 1.62 7.60 -12.53
CA GLU A 17 2.35 8.41 -13.52
C GLU A 17 2.42 9.86 -13.06
N ASP A 18 1.32 10.37 -12.50
CA ASP A 18 1.26 11.70 -11.91
C ASP A 18 2.05 11.81 -10.59
N LEU A 19 2.31 10.68 -9.91
CA LEU A 19 2.98 10.68 -8.62
C LEU A 19 4.38 11.31 -8.68
N TRP A 20 5.17 11.00 -9.69
CA TRP A 20 6.54 11.52 -9.81
C TRP A 20 6.55 13.02 -10.08
N ARG A 21 5.66 13.48 -10.97
CA ARG A 21 5.47 14.89 -11.25
C ARG A 21 5.01 15.64 -10.00
N PHE A 22 4.07 15.07 -9.26
CA PHE A 22 3.59 15.63 -8.00
C PHE A 22 4.73 15.80 -6.99
N ILE A 23 5.58 14.79 -6.80
CA ILE A 23 6.73 14.85 -5.90
C ILE A 23 7.72 15.95 -6.30
N ASP A 24 7.91 16.18 -7.59
CA ASP A 24 8.85 17.18 -8.09
C ASP A 24 8.31 18.60 -8.04
N GLU A 25 7.03 18.81 -8.31
CA GLU A 25 6.46 20.15 -8.51
C GLU A 25 5.80 20.74 -7.26
N ILE A 26 5.15 19.92 -6.45
CA ILE A 26 4.35 20.40 -5.32
C ILE A 26 5.17 21.12 -4.25
N PRO A 27 6.41 20.75 -3.89
CA PRO A 27 7.19 21.52 -2.93
C PRO A 27 7.41 22.96 -3.36
N TYR A 28 7.71 23.20 -4.63
CA TYR A 28 7.91 24.54 -5.18
C TYR A 28 6.61 25.34 -5.25
N TRP A 29 5.51 24.69 -5.66
CA TRP A 29 4.19 25.30 -5.62
C TRP A 29 3.81 25.69 -4.18
N THR A 30 4.02 24.80 -3.22
CA THR A 30 3.74 25.03 -1.80
C THR A 30 4.53 26.24 -1.26
N ALA A 31 5.80 26.35 -1.59
CA ALA A 31 6.63 27.46 -1.19
C ALA A 31 6.12 28.80 -1.77
N ARG A 32 5.80 28.82 -3.06
CA ARG A 32 5.34 30.01 -3.76
C ARG A 32 3.98 30.51 -3.25
N GLU A 33 3.03 29.60 -3.12
CA GLU A 33 1.64 29.99 -2.78
C GLU A 33 1.41 30.13 -1.26
N HIS A 34 2.14 29.35 -0.46
CA HIS A 34 1.85 29.20 0.97
C HIS A 34 3.03 29.43 1.90
N GLY A 35 4.24 29.71 1.39
CA GLY A 35 5.45 29.85 2.21
C GLY A 35 5.31 30.85 3.36
N LYS A 36 4.69 32.02 3.13
CA LYS A 36 4.44 33.03 4.17
C LYS A 36 3.51 32.50 5.28
N LYS A 37 2.48 31.72 4.91
CA LYS A 37 1.53 31.12 5.86
C LYS A 37 2.21 30.07 6.71
N TYR A 38 3.04 29.20 6.12
CA TYR A 38 3.78 28.18 6.87
C TYR A 38 4.78 28.80 7.86
N ARG A 39 5.50 29.86 7.45
CA ARG A 39 6.39 30.59 8.37
C ARG A 39 5.63 31.15 9.57
N LEU A 40 4.47 31.77 9.35
CA LEU A 40 3.63 32.29 10.42
C LEU A 40 3.08 31.19 11.32
N MET A 41 2.55 30.12 10.73
CA MET A 41 2.04 28.95 11.47
C MET A 41 3.13 28.31 12.34
N TYR A 42 4.34 28.16 11.79
CA TYR A 42 5.46 27.62 12.56
C TYR A 42 5.79 28.49 13.77
N GLN A 43 5.85 29.79 13.61
CA GLN A 43 6.10 30.72 14.72
C GLN A 43 5.02 30.65 15.81
N ILE A 44 3.74 30.51 15.41
CA ILE A 44 2.62 30.41 16.35
C ILE A 44 2.66 29.06 17.08
N TYR A 45 2.76 27.96 16.36
CA TYR A 45 2.61 26.61 16.94
C TYR A 45 3.85 26.11 17.70
N THR A 46 5.02 26.72 17.48
CA THR A 46 6.19 26.45 18.30
C THR A 46 6.31 27.38 19.53
N HIS A 47 5.48 28.42 19.60
CA HIS A 47 5.48 29.32 20.76
C HIS A 47 4.89 28.60 22.00
N PRO A 48 5.54 28.63 23.18
CA PRO A 48 5.12 27.90 24.37
C PRO A 48 3.65 28.11 24.74
N LYS A 49 3.12 29.31 24.54
CA LYS A 49 1.70 29.63 24.83
C LYS A 49 0.70 28.87 23.96
N TYR A 50 1.09 28.48 22.75
CA TYR A 50 0.18 27.90 21.75
C TYR A 50 0.54 26.46 21.37
N ILE A 51 1.51 25.84 22.03
CA ILE A 51 2.04 24.53 21.66
C ILE A 51 0.98 23.44 21.72
N GLU A 52 0.06 23.50 22.68
CA GLU A 52 -1.03 22.51 22.77
C GLU A 52 -2.05 22.65 21.62
N HIS A 53 -2.27 23.86 21.13
CA HIS A 53 -3.07 24.09 19.92
C HIS A 53 -2.37 23.54 18.68
N GLY A 54 -1.05 23.71 18.61
CA GLY A 54 -0.23 23.14 17.54
C GLY A 54 -0.29 21.61 17.52
N LYS A 55 -0.16 20.95 18.67
CA LYS A 55 -0.29 19.49 18.77
C LYS A 55 -1.64 19.01 18.24
N LYS A 56 -2.74 19.56 18.69
CA LYS A 56 -4.10 19.20 18.23
C LYS A 56 -4.28 19.45 16.72
N PHE A 57 -3.71 20.51 16.21
CA PHE A 57 -3.73 20.76 14.76
C PHE A 57 -3.01 19.65 14.00
N PHE A 58 -1.81 19.25 14.42
CA PHE A 58 -1.05 18.20 13.75
C PHE A 58 -1.68 16.81 13.89
N GLU A 59 -2.32 16.48 15.00
CA GLU A 59 -3.10 15.24 15.17
C GLU A 59 -4.20 15.12 14.10
N GLY A 60 -4.95 16.20 13.86
CA GLY A 60 -5.99 16.20 12.82
C GLY A 60 -5.42 16.10 11.39
N VAL A 61 -4.23 16.65 11.16
CA VAL A 61 -3.50 16.54 9.89
C VAL A 61 -3.03 15.11 9.67
N ASP A 62 -2.48 14.47 10.69
CA ASP A 62 -1.99 13.09 10.65
C ASP A 62 -3.11 12.11 10.30
N GLU A 63 -4.29 12.28 10.88
CA GLU A 63 -5.46 11.46 10.54
C GLU A 63 -5.85 11.58 9.07
N ARG A 64 -5.85 12.76 8.51
CA ARG A 64 -6.18 12.98 7.08
C ARG A 64 -5.16 12.36 6.15
N TYR A 65 -3.87 12.49 6.43
CA TYR A 65 -2.85 11.86 5.60
C TYR A 65 -2.93 10.34 5.68
N THR A 66 -3.33 9.80 6.82
CA THR A 66 -3.62 8.38 6.96
C THR A 66 -4.82 7.96 6.09
N GLN A 67 -5.90 8.72 6.09
CA GLN A 67 -7.05 8.44 5.20
C GLN A 67 -6.67 8.55 3.72
N TYR A 68 -5.85 9.53 3.38
CA TYR A 68 -5.33 9.65 2.02
C TYR A 68 -4.43 8.44 1.64
N ALA A 69 -3.55 8.00 2.53
CA ALA A 69 -2.73 6.80 2.29
C ALA A 69 -3.59 5.56 2.02
N LYS A 70 -4.68 5.37 2.75
CA LYS A 70 -5.66 4.29 2.49
C LYS A 70 -6.28 4.38 1.10
N SER A 71 -6.56 5.58 0.60
CA SER A 71 -7.08 5.76 -0.75
C SER A 71 -6.06 5.42 -1.86
N LEU A 72 -4.76 5.49 -1.55
CA LEU A 72 -3.69 5.15 -2.48
C LEU A 72 -3.32 3.66 -2.46
N GLU A 73 -3.64 2.92 -1.41
CA GLU A 73 -3.28 1.51 -1.25
C GLU A 73 -3.68 0.66 -2.46
N GLY A 74 -4.94 0.74 -2.88
CA GLY A 74 -5.45 -0.01 -4.04
C GLY A 74 -4.81 0.41 -5.37
N LYS A 75 -4.34 1.66 -5.49
CA LYS A 75 -3.75 2.20 -6.71
C LYS A 75 -2.27 1.85 -6.85
N LEU A 76 -1.54 1.92 -5.75
CA LEU A 76 -0.09 1.68 -5.73
C LEU A 76 0.25 0.22 -5.46
N GLY A 77 -0.68 -0.55 -4.88
CA GLY A 77 -0.44 -1.92 -4.43
C GLY A 77 0.54 -1.98 -3.25
N ILE A 78 0.64 -0.91 -2.46
CA ILE A 78 1.47 -0.79 -1.26
C ILE A 78 0.54 -0.62 -0.07
N PRO A 79 0.71 -1.35 1.05
CA PRO A 79 -0.09 -1.16 2.27
C PRO A 79 -0.03 0.28 2.79
N TYR A 80 -1.17 0.83 3.22
CA TYR A 80 -1.25 2.23 3.66
C TYR A 80 -0.32 2.54 4.83
N GLU A 81 -0.01 1.57 5.70
CA GLU A 81 0.96 1.69 6.80
C GLU A 81 2.37 2.02 6.32
N LYS A 82 2.70 1.64 5.09
CA LYS A 82 3.97 2.00 4.42
C LYS A 82 3.88 3.32 3.67
N ILE A 83 2.70 3.65 3.14
CA ILE A 83 2.47 4.91 2.43
C ILE A 83 2.45 6.09 3.39
N THR A 84 1.80 5.95 4.55
CA THR A 84 1.62 7.04 5.53
C THR A 84 2.94 7.72 5.92
N PRO A 85 4.01 7.00 6.34
CA PRO A 85 5.29 7.62 6.66
C PRO A 85 5.93 8.36 5.46
N LEU A 86 5.73 7.85 4.24
CA LEU A 86 6.24 8.51 3.03
C LEU A 86 5.55 9.85 2.77
N ILE A 87 4.23 9.92 3.01
CA ILE A 87 3.48 11.18 2.94
C ILE A 87 4.02 12.18 3.97
N PHE A 88 4.31 11.75 5.19
CA PHE A 88 4.88 12.64 6.21
C PHE A 88 6.26 13.15 5.83
N ILE A 89 7.13 12.31 5.27
CA ILE A 89 8.45 12.75 4.77
C ILE A 89 8.26 13.81 3.68
N PHE A 90 7.38 13.54 2.71
CA PHE A 90 7.08 14.46 1.62
C PHE A 90 6.57 15.82 2.10
N VAL A 91 5.55 15.80 2.96
CA VAL A 91 4.93 17.03 3.48
C VAL A 91 5.93 17.84 4.30
N ARG A 92 6.68 17.18 5.19
CA ARG A 92 7.68 17.85 6.05
C ARG A 92 8.80 18.48 5.22
N ALA A 93 9.30 17.78 4.21
CA ALA A 93 10.32 18.34 3.33
C ALA A 93 9.78 19.52 2.50
N SER A 94 8.55 19.43 2.02
CA SER A 94 7.87 20.51 1.28
C SER A 94 7.66 21.76 2.16
N VAL A 95 7.20 21.56 3.39
CA VAL A 95 7.01 22.65 4.36
C VAL A 95 8.35 23.26 4.79
N HIS A 96 9.38 22.42 5.01
CA HIS A 96 10.72 22.92 5.31
C HIS A 96 11.24 23.80 4.19
N TYR A 97 11.11 23.35 2.94
CA TYR A 97 11.49 24.15 1.78
C TYR A 97 10.67 25.44 1.69
N ALA A 98 9.37 25.39 1.93
CA ALA A 98 8.52 26.59 1.94
C ALA A 98 8.90 27.62 3.01
N MET A 99 9.54 27.18 4.11
CA MET A 99 10.00 28.06 5.19
C MET A 99 11.41 28.63 4.95
N PHE A 100 12.34 27.79 4.50
CA PHE A 100 13.78 28.07 4.53
C PHE A 100 14.42 28.15 3.15
N GLU A 101 13.71 27.72 2.08
CA GLU A 101 14.19 27.66 0.70
C GLU A 101 15.47 26.80 0.52
N ASP A 102 15.65 25.81 1.43
CA ASP A 102 16.78 24.88 1.40
C ASP A 102 16.56 23.80 0.32
N GLU A 103 17.07 24.12 -0.86
CA GLU A 103 16.92 23.26 -2.03
C GLU A 103 17.73 21.96 -1.94
N TYR A 104 18.89 22.01 -1.28
CA TYR A 104 19.71 20.81 -1.06
C TYR A 104 18.99 19.80 -0.19
N TYR A 105 18.42 20.26 0.93
CA TYR A 105 17.61 19.40 1.80
C TYR A 105 16.41 18.83 1.06
N LEU A 106 15.66 19.65 0.33
CA LEU A 106 14.52 19.21 -0.45
C LEU A 106 14.89 18.10 -1.43
N LYS A 107 15.87 18.33 -2.29
CA LYS A 107 16.31 17.37 -3.32
C LYS A 107 16.78 16.06 -2.71
N SER A 108 17.53 16.13 -1.60
CA SER A 108 17.99 14.95 -0.87
C SER A 108 16.82 14.12 -0.37
N GLN A 109 15.84 14.74 0.31
CA GLN A 109 14.67 14.03 0.84
C GLN A 109 13.79 13.45 -0.28
N MET A 110 13.56 14.22 -1.36
CA MET A 110 12.77 13.72 -2.50
C MET A 110 13.46 12.57 -3.22
N GLY A 111 14.78 12.58 -3.32
CA GLY A 111 15.56 11.49 -3.89
C GLY A 111 15.37 10.17 -3.10
N VAL A 112 15.52 10.24 -1.77
CA VAL A 112 15.29 9.07 -0.89
C VAL A 112 13.83 8.60 -0.96
N LEU A 113 12.87 9.53 -0.92
CA LEU A 113 11.46 9.23 -1.02
C LEU A 113 11.11 8.45 -2.30
N LYS A 114 11.61 8.91 -3.46
CA LYS A 114 11.40 8.25 -4.74
C LYS A 114 12.00 6.84 -4.77
N GLN A 115 13.19 6.67 -4.20
CA GLN A 115 13.81 5.34 -4.07
C GLN A 115 12.97 4.40 -3.20
N CYS A 116 12.50 4.85 -2.03
CA CYS A 116 11.64 4.06 -1.16
C CYS A 116 10.34 3.64 -1.86
N ILE A 117 9.67 4.56 -2.54
CA ILE A 117 8.43 4.26 -3.29
C ILE A 117 8.70 3.22 -4.38
N SER A 118 9.77 3.38 -5.16
CA SER A 118 10.14 2.44 -6.23
C SER A 118 10.42 1.04 -5.70
N LEU A 119 11.14 0.93 -4.58
CA LEU A 119 11.43 -0.34 -3.91
C LEU A 119 10.14 -1.01 -3.42
N PHE A 120 9.25 -0.28 -2.76
CA PHE A 120 7.98 -0.83 -2.28
C PHE A 120 7.10 -1.30 -3.44
N ILE A 121 6.93 -0.51 -4.49
CA ILE A 121 6.17 -0.93 -5.67
C ILE A 121 6.74 -2.24 -6.24
N SER A 122 8.06 -2.36 -6.36
CA SER A 122 8.71 -3.55 -6.88
C SER A 122 8.51 -4.77 -5.99
N GLN A 123 8.66 -4.59 -4.67
CA GLN A 123 8.48 -5.65 -3.67
C GLN A 123 7.05 -6.18 -3.69
N TYR A 124 6.06 -5.32 -3.56
CA TYR A 124 4.66 -5.74 -3.47
C TYR A 124 4.11 -6.30 -4.78
N ARG A 125 4.61 -5.84 -5.94
CA ARG A 125 4.30 -6.47 -7.22
C ARG A 125 4.82 -7.91 -7.28
N LYS A 126 6.03 -8.15 -6.80
CA LYS A 126 6.62 -9.50 -6.73
C LYS A 126 5.83 -10.41 -5.80
N GLU A 127 5.54 -9.96 -4.60
CA GLU A 127 4.75 -10.71 -3.60
C GLU A 127 3.37 -11.10 -4.17
N LYS A 128 2.69 -10.17 -4.83
CA LYS A 128 1.40 -10.43 -5.48
C LYS A 128 1.51 -11.47 -6.60
N GLN A 129 2.56 -11.42 -7.41
CA GLN A 129 2.80 -12.41 -8.47
C GLN A 129 3.07 -13.80 -7.89
N ASP A 130 3.86 -13.88 -6.81
CA ASP A 130 4.18 -15.14 -6.15
C ASP A 130 2.94 -15.78 -5.51
N LEU A 131 2.08 -14.98 -4.87
CA LEU A 131 0.79 -15.44 -4.34
C LEU A 131 -0.13 -15.98 -5.43
N LEU A 132 -0.24 -15.29 -6.57
CA LEU A 132 -1.04 -15.74 -7.71
C LEU A 132 -0.50 -17.05 -8.31
N ARG A 133 0.81 -17.22 -8.38
CA ARG A 133 1.43 -18.49 -8.83
C ARG A 133 1.13 -19.63 -7.88
N GLN A 134 1.22 -19.40 -6.56
CA GLN A 134 0.90 -20.41 -5.54
C GLN A 134 -0.57 -20.82 -5.60
N ALA A 135 -1.49 -19.88 -5.72
CA ALA A 135 -2.92 -20.16 -5.87
C ALA A 135 -3.21 -21.01 -7.12
N ALA A 136 -2.61 -20.66 -8.27
CA ALA A 136 -2.78 -21.43 -9.52
C ALA A 136 -2.21 -22.85 -9.44
N LEU A 137 -1.17 -23.10 -8.65
CA LEU A 137 -0.63 -24.44 -8.41
C LEU A 137 -1.53 -25.26 -7.48
N SER A 138 -2.10 -24.64 -6.44
CA SER A 138 -3.03 -25.29 -5.52
C SER A 138 -4.30 -25.74 -6.24
N ASP A 139 -4.88 -24.90 -7.11
CA ASP A 139 -6.07 -25.26 -7.89
C ASP A 139 -5.82 -26.46 -8.82
N LYS A 140 -4.63 -26.56 -9.42
CA LYS A 140 -4.26 -27.71 -10.26
C LYS A 140 -4.12 -29.01 -9.47
N GLN A 141 -3.67 -28.94 -8.22
CA GLN A 141 -3.57 -30.12 -7.34
C GLN A 141 -4.95 -30.59 -6.85
N THR A 142 -5.89 -29.68 -6.67
CA THR A 142 -7.26 -30.01 -6.23
C THR A 142 -8.11 -30.63 -7.35
N GLN A 143 -7.79 -30.35 -8.62
CA GLN A 143 -8.49 -30.89 -9.79
C GLN A 143 -7.99 -32.27 -10.26
N ALA A 144 -6.93 -32.82 -9.67
CA ALA A 144 -6.37 -34.10 -10.05
C ALA A 144 -6.52 -35.16 -8.94
N PRO A 145 -7.70 -35.69 -8.67
CA PRO A 145 -7.79 -37.14 -8.51
C PRO A 145 -9.19 -37.77 -8.60
N GLU A 146 -9.89 -37.72 -9.68
CA GLU A 146 -11.00 -38.64 -9.89
C GLU A 146 -10.72 -39.68 -10.99
N ALA A 147 -9.67 -39.47 -11.78
CA ALA A 147 -9.34 -40.39 -12.89
C ALA A 147 -8.60 -41.68 -12.46
N LEU A 148 -8.08 -41.75 -11.23
CA LEU A 148 -7.32 -42.91 -10.74
C LEU A 148 -8.14 -43.91 -9.90
N VAL A 149 -9.30 -43.51 -9.39
CA VAL A 149 -10.15 -44.40 -8.58
C VAL A 149 -11.04 -45.28 -9.45
N SER A 150 -11.29 -44.96 -10.71
CA SER A 150 -12.15 -45.69 -11.62
C SER A 150 -11.48 -46.90 -12.28
N ARG A 151 -10.16 -47.10 -12.15
CA ARG A 151 -9.45 -48.23 -12.79
C ARG A 151 -9.20 -49.43 -11.89
N HIS A 152 -9.64 -49.45 -10.64
CA HIS A 152 -9.42 -50.59 -9.73
C HIS A 152 -10.69 -51.29 -9.27
N ARG A 153 -11.83 -51.08 -9.95
CA ARG A 153 -13.10 -51.70 -9.56
C ARG A 153 -13.63 -52.76 -10.54
N THR A 154 -12.82 -53.25 -11.46
CA THR A 154 -13.22 -54.26 -12.42
C THR A 154 -12.29 -55.49 -12.47
N ASN A 155 -12.03 -56.14 -11.34
CA ASN A 155 -11.44 -57.46 -11.35
C ASN A 155 -11.59 -58.16 -9.99
N TYR A 156 -12.80 -58.38 -9.49
CA TYR A 156 -13.12 -59.41 -8.50
C TYR A 156 -14.58 -59.84 -8.65
N GLU A 157 -14.89 -60.47 -9.80
CA GLU A 157 -15.95 -61.46 -9.86
C GLU A 157 -15.28 -62.84 -9.79
N ILE A 158 -15.18 -63.40 -8.61
CA ILE A 158 -14.73 -64.76 -8.36
C ILE A 158 -15.97 -65.66 -8.35
N GLU A 159 -15.96 -66.60 -9.25
CA GLU A 159 -16.87 -67.76 -9.37
C GLU A 159 -17.11 -68.36 -7.98
N THR A 160 -18.37 -68.44 -7.55
CA THR A 160 -18.82 -69.37 -6.52
C THR A 160 -19.62 -70.49 -7.17
N HIS A 161 -18.93 -71.59 -7.36
CA HIS A 161 -19.62 -72.93 -7.65
C HIS A 161 -20.25 -73.44 -6.35
N PRO A 162 -21.51 -73.92 -6.38
CA PRO A 162 -22.09 -74.67 -5.27
C PRO A 162 -21.85 -76.14 -5.49
N GLU A 163 -20.97 -76.72 -4.70
CA GLU A 163 -20.93 -78.24 -4.58
C GLU A 163 -22.08 -78.74 -3.72
N ARG A 164 -22.85 -79.67 -4.33
CA ARG A 164 -23.85 -80.45 -3.65
C ARG A 164 -23.17 -81.56 -2.82
N LEU A 165 -23.41 -81.57 -1.55
CA LEU A 165 -23.17 -82.77 -0.72
C LEU A 165 -24.47 -83.40 -0.37
N THR A 166 -24.71 -84.59 -1.00
CA THR A 166 -25.68 -85.56 -0.61
C THR A 166 -25.22 -86.35 0.59
N VAL A 167 -25.99 -86.38 1.64
CA VAL A 167 -25.79 -87.30 2.75
C VAL A 167 -26.92 -88.32 2.76
N SER A 168 -26.58 -89.64 2.61
CA SER A 168 -27.48 -90.79 2.81
C SER A 168 -27.20 -91.36 4.22
N ASN A 169 -28.29 -91.72 4.89
CA ASN A 169 -28.46 -92.51 6.12
C ASN A 169 -28.07 -91.88 7.44
#